data_806e48160fc2550f3a64ebb4d3ac059e
#
_entry.id   806e48160fc2550f3a64ebb4d3ac059e
#
_cell.length_a   1.000
_cell.length_b   1.000
_cell.length_c   1.000
_cell.angle_alpha   90.00
_cell.angle_beta   90.00
_cell.angle_gamma   90.00
#
_symmetry.space_group_name_H-M   'P 1'
#
loop_
_entity.id
_entity.type
_entity.pdbx_description
1 polymer ?
#
loop_
_entity_poly.entity_id
_entity_poly.type
_entity_poly.pdbx_seq_one_letter_code
_entity_poly.pdbx_strand_id
1 'polypeptide(L)'
;MHTLELNESRDQEPELWLRTYNGKSWLYFNPLDGRQGLPEDRLVWWSGDKPLLALEGARNADVDFGVHRNEMSALQLAQSLRFQDQSSFIDYSLYELPVPSQQLFRILMMIPVGVLLVLLIRSLVGMETLGTFTPVLIALAFRETEVIWGVLLFTFITAIGLSVRGYLEHLKLQLLARLSIVLTFVVILMALISLVGYKLGLSTGLSVALFPMVILTMVIERISIVWEERGGGQSLKVAIGTLIAAVLCHLLMVWQPLVYFVFTFPGVLLVLAAVMVLMGHYRGYRLAELMRFRAMTDEGGR
;
A
#
# COMPACT_ATOMS: atom_id res chain seq x y z
N MET A 1 6.05 44.61 11.06
CA MET A 1 6.01 43.22 10.65
C MET A 1 5.57 43.11 9.19
N HIS A 2 6.02 42.12 8.50
CA HIS A 2 5.63 41.87 7.11
C HIS A 2 4.67 40.68 7.04
N THR A 3 3.63 40.84 6.22
CA THR A 3 2.62 39.79 5.98
C THR A 3 2.60 39.40 4.54
N LEU A 4 2.33 38.08 4.29
CA LEU A 4 2.10 37.53 2.97
C LEU A 4 0.64 37.10 2.84
N GLU A 5 0.08 37.18 1.64
CA GLU A 5 -1.26 36.73 1.35
C GLU A 5 -1.27 35.20 1.18
N LEU A 6 -2.26 34.50 1.77
CA LEU A 6 -2.40 33.05 1.69
C LEU A 6 -2.94 32.56 0.33
N ASN A 7 -2.68 33.32 -0.73
CA ASN A 7 -3.04 32.98 -2.08
C ASN A 7 -1.86 32.28 -2.78
N GLU A 8 -2.12 31.21 -3.52
CA GLU A 8 -1.07 30.53 -4.28
C GLU A 8 -0.54 31.46 -5.37
N SER A 9 0.54 32.16 -5.09
CA SER A 9 1.23 33.00 -6.05
C SER A 9 2.75 32.83 -5.89
N ARG A 10 3.47 32.98 -7.01
CA ARG A 10 4.92 32.82 -7.05
C ARG A 10 5.70 34.11 -6.82
N ASP A 11 4.99 35.23 -6.81
CA ASP A 11 5.61 36.55 -6.80
C ASP A 11 4.74 37.49 -5.96
N GLN A 12 5.00 37.51 -4.66
CA GLN A 12 4.27 38.37 -3.71
C GLN A 12 5.20 39.40 -3.08
N GLU A 13 4.78 40.63 -3.05
CA GLU A 13 5.42 41.65 -2.25
C GLU A 13 4.88 41.63 -0.80
N PRO A 14 5.78 41.51 0.20
CA PRO A 14 5.35 41.49 1.61
C PRO A 14 4.78 42.84 2.04
N GLU A 15 3.56 42.86 2.52
CA GLU A 15 2.86 44.07 2.98
C GLU A 15 3.26 44.42 4.42
N LEU A 16 3.47 45.71 4.70
CA LEU A 16 3.87 46.20 6.02
C LEU A 16 2.65 46.41 6.93
N TRP A 17 2.66 45.75 8.10
CA TRP A 17 1.66 45.90 9.14
C TRP A 17 2.30 46.30 10.45
N LEU A 18 1.58 47.13 11.25
CA LEU A 18 1.96 47.53 12.60
C LEU A 18 1.26 46.64 13.62
N ARG A 19 1.99 46.22 14.64
CA ARG A 19 1.46 45.43 15.76
C ARG A 19 1.69 46.22 17.08
N THR A 20 0.65 46.45 17.85
CA THR A 20 0.73 47.07 19.17
C THR A 20 -0.02 46.26 20.21
N TYR A 21 0.43 46.31 21.45
CA TYR A 21 -0.21 45.61 22.56
C TYR A 21 -0.97 46.59 23.46
N ASN A 22 -2.26 46.35 23.65
CA ASN A 22 -3.13 47.25 24.45
C ASN A 22 -3.25 46.84 25.93
N GLY A 23 -2.39 45.94 26.43
CA GLY A 23 -2.44 45.38 27.78
C GLY A 23 -3.30 44.11 27.92
N LYS A 24 -4.13 43.77 26.91
CA LYS A 24 -4.99 42.55 26.90
C LYS A 24 -4.78 41.70 25.66
N SER A 25 -4.63 42.32 24.49
CA SER A 25 -4.50 41.66 23.22
C SER A 25 -3.56 42.41 22.27
N TRP A 26 -3.04 41.71 21.29
CA TRP A 26 -2.28 42.32 20.21
C TRP A 26 -3.25 42.87 19.17
N LEU A 27 -3.07 44.16 18.83
CA LEU A 27 -3.83 44.85 17.80
C LEU A 27 -2.95 45.01 16.56
N TYR A 28 -3.54 44.84 15.41
CA TYR A 28 -2.89 44.93 14.11
C TYR A 28 -3.50 46.08 13.32
N PHE A 29 -2.65 46.90 12.70
CA PHE A 29 -3.07 48.05 11.91
C PHE A 29 -2.29 48.04 10.58
N ASN A 30 -3.00 48.32 9.52
CA ASN A 30 -2.36 48.62 8.23
C ASN A 30 -2.03 50.13 8.21
N PRO A 31 -0.73 50.52 8.07
CA PRO A 31 -0.35 51.94 8.09
C PRO A 31 -0.78 52.70 6.84
N LEU A 32 -1.13 51.99 5.73
CA LEU A 32 -1.50 52.63 4.47
C LEU A 32 -2.99 53.01 4.42
N ASP A 33 -3.87 52.15 4.91
CA ASP A 33 -5.33 52.35 4.83
C ASP A 33 -6.00 52.48 6.19
N GLY A 34 -5.26 52.38 7.30
CA GLY A 34 -5.76 52.53 8.65
C GLY A 34 -6.68 51.40 9.14
N ARG A 35 -6.81 50.30 8.42
CA ARG A 35 -7.64 49.16 8.82
C ARG A 35 -7.10 48.51 10.09
N GLN A 36 -8.00 48.18 11.00
CA GLN A 36 -7.71 47.47 12.22
C GLN A 36 -8.12 45.98 12.08
N GLY A 37 -7.25 45.11 12.53
CA GLY A 37 -7.42 43.63 12.42
C GLY A 37 -6.68 43.07 11.25
N LEU A 38 -5.99 41.93 11.49
CA LEU A 38 -5.32 41.18 10.42
C LEU A 38 -6.38 40.32 9.71
N PRO A 39 -6.54 40.43 8.39
CA PRO A 39 -7.42 39.55 7.62
C PRO A 39 -7.05 38.08 7.76
N GLU A 40 -8.03 37.17 7.65
CA GLU A 40 -7.83 35.72 7.79
C GLU A 40 -7.00 35.10 6.63
N ASP A 41 -6.90 35.83 5.52
CA ASP A 41 -6.14 35.45 4.34
C ASP A 41 -4.66 35.87 4.39
N ARG A 42 -4.19 36.40 5.52
CA ARG A 42 -2.84 36.94 5.68
C ARG A 42 -2.02 36.18 6.73
N LEU A 43 -0.81 35.83 6.35
CA LEU A 43 0.17 35.21 7.23
C LEU A 43 1.22 36.24 7.69
N VAL A 44 1.48 36.31 9.00
CA VAL A 44 2.60 37.06 9.53
C VAL A 44 3.89 36.29 9.23
N TRP A 45 4.67 36.81 8.28
CA TRP A 45 5.92 36.21 7.88
C TRP A 45 7.10 36.63 8.73
N TRP A 46 7.20 37.95 9.01
CA TRP A 46 8.33 38.51 9.74
C TRP A 46 7.89 39.56 10.72
N SER A 47 8.46 39.51 11.94
CA SER A 47 8.24 40.53 12.96
C SER A 47 9.54 40.87 13.67
N GLY A 48 9.97 42.16 13.65
CA GLY A 48 11.17 42.65 14.32
C GLY A 48 11.89 43.74 13.54
N ASP A 49 12.97 44.27 14.13
CA ASP A 49 13.77 45.37 13.57
C ASP A 49 14.96 44.83 12.71
N LYS A 50 15.16 43.54 12.67
CA LYS A 50 16.25 42.97 11.85
C LYS A 50 15.82 42.90 10.37
N PRO A 51 16.77 43.08 9.44
CA PRO A 51 16.47 42.91 8.02
C PRO A 51 15.93 41.48 7.74
N LEU A 52 14.98 41.41 6.85
CA LEU A 52 14.34 40.13 6.45
C LEU A 52 15.37 39.13 5.87
N LEU A 53 16.38 39.66 5.22
CA LEU A 53 17.47 38.87 4.65
C LEU A 53 18.81 39.60 4.92
N ALA A 54 19.76 38.93 5.51
CA ALA A 54 21.13 39.41 5.65
C ALA A 54 22.01 38.72 4.61
N LEU A 55 22.43 39.45 3.59
CA LEU A 55 23.30 38.94 2.52
C LEU A 55 24.66 39.60 2.65
N GLU A 56 25.71 38.81 2.75
CA GLU A 56 27.10 39.29 2.68
C GLU A 56 27.68 38.99 1.29
N GLY A 57 28.22 40.01 0.62
CA GLY A 57 28.94 39.84 -0.65
C GLY A 57 28.06 39.86 -1.92
N ALA A 58 26.76 40.06 -1.83
CA ALA A 58 25.87 40.19 -2.99
C ALA A 58 25.66 41.67 -3.38
N ARG A 59 25.62 41.94 -4.68
CA ARG A 59 25.19 43.22 -5.27
C ARG A 59 23.92 42.95 -6.06
N ASN A 60 22.84 43.75 -5.82
CA ASN A 60 21.53 43.63 -6.49
C ASN A 60 20.88 42.25 -6.25
N ALA A 61 20.54 41.95 -4.98
CA ALA A 61 19.74 40.79 -4.69
C ALA A 61 18.26 41.16 -4.84
N ASP A 62 17.53 40.39 -5.65
CA ASP A 62 16.10 40.41 -5.74
C ASP A 62 15.53 39.23 -4.93
N VAL A 63 14.43 39.41 -4.24
CA VAL A 63 13.86 38.39 -3.35
C VAL A 63 12.39 38.22 -3.65
N ASP A 64 12.05 37.09 -4.24
CA ASP A 64 10.69 36.72 -4.54
C ASP A 64 10.11 35.87 -3.41
N PHE A 65 8.88 36.16 -3.00
CA PHE A 65 8.16 35.38 -2.00
C PHE A 65 7.06 34.55 -2.70
N GLY A 66 7.14 33.23 -2.56
CA GLY A 66 6.11 32.31 -3.04
C GLY A 66 5.37 31.67 -1.87
N VAL A 67 4.03 31.70 -1.90
CA VAL A 67 3.19 30.94 -0.98
C VAL A 67 2.68 29.69 -1.70
N HIS A 68 3.00 28.52 -1.17
CA HIS A 68 2.53 27.25 -1.71
C HIS A 68 1.71 26.50 -0.66
N ARG A 69 0.53 26.03 -1.07
CA ARG A 69 -0.36 25.27 -0.19
C ARG A 69 0.23 23.89 0.02
N ASN A 70 0.62 23.57 1.24
CA ASN A 70 1.06 22.25 1.63
C ASN A 70 -0.06 21.53 2.39
N GLU A 71 -0.68 20.53 1.77
CA GLU A 71 -1.70 19.71 2.42
C GLU A 71 -1.05 18.70 3.35
N MET A 72 -0.93 19.07 4.62
CA MET A 72 -0.57 18.12 5.67
C MET A 72 -1.83 17.44 6.21
N SER A 73 -1.79 16.11 6.40
CA SER A 73 -2.85 15.42 7.11
C SER A 73 -2.95 15.97 8.54
N ALA A 74 -4.17 16.00 9.10
CA ALA A 74 -4.40 16.48 10.48
C ALA A 74 -3.48 15.78 11.51
N LEU A 75 -3.06 14.57 11.22
CA LEU A 75 -2.15 13.77 12.05
C LEU A 75 -0.69 14.24 11.91
N GLN A 76 -0.25 14.61 10.73
CA GLN A 76 1.07 15.22 10.51
C GLN A 76 1.17 16.57 11.21
N LEU A 77 0.09 17.35 11.17
CA LEU A 77 0.00 18.62 11.88
C LEU A 77 0.01 18.41 13.41
N ALA A 78 -0.76 17.45 13.92
CA ALA A 78 -0.75 17.10 15.34
C ALA A 78 0.60 16.59 15.82
N GLN A 79 1.35 15.90 14.96
CA GLN A 79 2.72 15.46 15.24
C GLN A 79 3.71 16.60 15.25
N SER A 80 3.66 17.52 14.28
CA SER A 80 4.54 18.69 14.25
C SER A 80 4.31 19.61 15.47
N LEU A 81 3.08 19.72 15.96
CA LEU A 81 2.75 20.47 17.17
C LEU A 81 3.21 19.75 18.45
N ARG A 82 3.31 18.42 18.47
CA ARG A 82 3.82 17.62 19.59
C ARG A 82 5.34 17.64 19.73
N PHE A 83 6.08 17.94 18.69
CA PHE A 83 7.55 18.10 18.76
C PHE A 83 8.02 19.23 19.67
N GLN A 84 7.10 20.07 20.15
CA GLN A 84 7.40 21.12 21.13
C GLN A 84 7.33 20.63 22.57
N ASP A 85 6.74 19.46 22.83
CA ASP A 85 6.70 18.82 24.16
C ASP A 85 7.57 17.56 24.15
N GLN A 86 8.71 17.62 24.85
CA GLN A 86 9.69 16.55 25.04
C GLN A 86 9.09 15.37 25.84
N SER A 87 8.33 14.49 25.22
CA SER A 87 8.00 13.21 25.80
C SER A 87 8.70 12.08 25.03
N SER A 88 9.67 11.45 25.69
CA SER A 88 10.59 10.41 25.17
C SER A 88 9.95 9.16 24.58
N PHE A 89 8.62 9.02 24.60
CA PHE A 89 7.91 7.87 24.03
C PHE A 89 7.60 8.03 22.54
N ILE A 90 7.79 9.22 21.95
CA ILE A 90 7.48 9.53 20.55
C ILE A 90 8.69 9.26 19.65
N ASP A 91 9.90 9.22 20.21
CA ASP A 91 11.17 8.98 19.48
C ASP A 91 11.25 7.59 18.81
N TYR A 92 10.29 6.69 19.05
CA TYR A 92 10.18 5.36 18.44
C TYR A 92 8.98 5.23 17.49
N SER A 93 8.49 6.36 16.96
CA SER A 93 7.39 6.33 15.99
C SER A 93 7.88 6.02 14.58
N LEU A 94 7.13 5.18 13.86
CA LEU A 94 7.40 4.88 12.44
C LEU A 94 7.32 6.12 11.51
N TYR A 95 6.75 7.20 12.00
CA TYR A 95 6.65 8.47 11.29
C TYR A 95 7.96 9.26 11.23
N GLU A 96 8.96 8.92 12.07
CA GLU A 96 10.30 9.53 12.02
C GLU A 96 11.17 8.96 10.90
N LEU A 97 10.76 7.84 10.34
CA LEU A 97 11.51 7.22 9.24
C LEU A 97 11.44 8.09 7.98
N PRO A 98 12.49 8.06 7.14
CA PRO A 98 12.45 8.69 5.82
C PRO A 98 11.24 8.21 5.01
N VAL A 99 10.64 9.10 4.20
CA VAL A 99 9.41 8.82 3.41
C VAL A 99 9.48 7.49 2.62
N PRO A 100 10.60 7.12 1.96
CA PRO A 100 10.69 5.83 1.27
C PRO A 100 10.53 4.64 2.23
N SER A 101 11.14 4.72 3.43
CA SER A 101 11.03 3.68 4.45
C SER A 101 9.61 3.58 5.01
N GLN A 102 8.93 4.71 5.22
CA GLN A 102 7.52 4.70 5.64
C GLN A 102 6.63 3.97 4.63
N GLN A 103 6.84 4.18 3.33
CA GLN A 103 6.08 3.49 2.28
C GLN A 103 6.30 1.98 2.32
N LEU A 104 7.54 1.53 2.50
CA LEU A 104 7.86 0.11 2.66
C LEU A 104 7.18 -0.49 3.90
N PHE A 105 7.26 0.19 5.05
CA PHE A 105 6.63 -0.30 6.28
C PHE A 105 5.09 -0.33 6.18
N ARG A 106 4.45 0.62 5.49
CA ARG A 106 3.01 0.57 5.22
C ARG A 106 2.62 -0.71 4.49
N ILE A 107 3.40 -1.13 3.51
CA ILE A 107 3.16 -2.38 2.77
C ILE A 107 3.40 -3.59 3.66
N LEU A 108 4.54 -3.63 4.37
CA LEU A 108 4.93 -4.76 5.22
C LEU A 108 3.92 -5.02 6.34
N MET A 109 3.39 -3.96 6.96
CA MET A 109 2.39 -4.09 8.02
C MET A 109 1.04 -4.61 7.54
N MET A 110 0.72 -4.48 6.25
CA MET A 110 -0.51 -5.04 5.67
C MET A 110 -0.41 -6.54 5.37
N ILE A 111 0.81 -7.12 5.34
CA ILE A 111 1.00 -8.56 5.12
C ILE A 111 0.30 -9.41 6.18
N PRO A 112 0.46 -9.18 7.51
CA PRO A 112 -0.27 -9.92 8.54
C PRO A 112 -1.80 -9.80 8.42
N VAL A 113 -2.31 -8.63 8.00
CA VAL A 113 -3.75 -8.43 7.75
C VAL A 113 -4.23 -9.33 6.61
N GLY A 114 -3.47 -9.37 5.51
CA GLY A 114 -3.75 -10.29 4.39
C GLY A 114 -3.70 -11.76 4.81
N VAL A 115 -2.70 -12.15 5.61
CA VAL A 115 -2.59 -13.53 6.14
C VAL A 115 -3.79 -13.88 7.02
N LEU A 116 -4.23 -12.96 7.89
CA LEU A 116 -5.44 -13.17 8.70
C LEU A 116 -6.67 -13.37 7.82
N LEU A 117 -6.85 -12.57 6.76
CA LEU A 117 -7.96 -12.73 5.83
C LEU A 117 -7.94 -14.10 5.15
N VAL A 118 -6.77 -14.56 4.67
CA VAL A 118 -6.64 -15.90 4.07
C VAL A 118 -6.97 -16.99 5.09
N LEU A 119 -6.52 -16.83 6.34
CA LEU A 119 -6.81 -17.75 7.42
C LEU A 119 -8.32 -17.83 7.68
N LEU A 120 -9.03 -16.68 7.71
CA LEU A 120 -10.47 -16.61 7.86
C LEU A 120 -11.19 -17.29 6.68
N ILE A 121 -10.80 -17.01 5.44
CA ILE A 121 -11.37 -17.64 4.25
C ILE A 121 -11.18 -19.16 4.29
N ARG A 122 -10.02 -19.62 4.69
CA ARG A 122 -9.69 -21.05 4.74
C ARG A 122 -10.38 -21.77 5.90
N SER A 123 -10.43 -21.18 7.09
CA SER A 123 -10.99 -21.82 8.30
C SER A 123 -12.51 -21.68 8.41
N LEU A 124 -13.07 -20.49 8.08
CA LEU A 124 -14.51 -20.24 8.19
C LEU A 124 -15.27 -20.61 6.91
N VAL A 125 -14.80 -20.16 5.76
CA VAL A 125 -15.47 -20.45 4.48
C VAL A 125 -15.18 -21.87 4.00
N GLY A 126 -13.96 -22.37 4.28
CA GLY A 126 -13.53 -23.71 3.85
C GLY A 126 -12.99 -23.73 2.42
N MET A 127 -12.60 -22.59 1.86
CA MET A 127 -11.97 -22.51 0.54
C MET A 127 -10.53 -23.03 0.60
N GLU A 128 -10.20 -23.96 -0.29
CA GLU A 128 -8.84 -24.46 -0.45
C GLU A 128 -8.00 -23.45 -1.24
N THR A 129 -6.82 -23.14 -0.72
CA THR A 129 -5.83 -22.25 -1.34
C THR A 129 -4.45 -22.90 -1.35
N LEU A 130 -3.53 -22.44 -2.19
CA LEU A 130 -2.13 -22.88 -2.27
C LEU A 130 -1.32 -22.42 -1.03
N GLY A 131 -1.76 -22.84 0.16
CA GLY A 131 -1.21 -22.35 1.44
C GLY A 131 -1.79 -21.00 1.86
N THR A 132 -1.22 -20.42 2.91
CA THR A 132 -1.70 -19.14 3.49
C THR A 132 -0.96 -17.93 2.92
N PHE A 133 0.31 -18.08 2.61
CA PHE A 133 1.15 -16.98 2.11
C PHE A 133 0.98 -16.70 0.62
N THR A 134 0.76 -17.72 -0.19
CA THR A 134 0.69 -17.58 -1.65
C THR A 134 -0.34 -16.54 -2.11
N PRO A 135 -1.60 -16.54 -1.61
CA PRO A 135 -2.56 -15.50 -1.99
C PRO A 135 -2.12 -14.08 -1.61
N VAL A 136 -1.44 -13.92 -0.47
CA VAL A 136 -0.94 -12.62 -0.01
C VAL A 136 0.20 -12.11 -0.90
N LEU A 137 1.11 -13.00 -1.29
CA LEU A 137 2.19 -12.67 -2.23
C LEU A 137 1.66 -12.27 -3.60
N ILE A 138 0.63 -12.97 -4.11
CA ILE A 138 -0.04 -12.61 -5.36
C ILE A 138 -0.75 -11.24 -5.21
N ALA A 139 -1.38 -10.98 -4.07
CA ALA A 139 -2.01 -9.68 -3.77
C ALA A 139 -1.00 -8.53 -3.80
N LEU A 140 0.22 -8.75 -3.29
CA LEU A 140 1.32 -7.79 -3.39
C LEU A 140 1.77 -7.58 -4.83
N ALA A 141 1.81 -8.65 -5.63
CA ALA A 141 2.14 -8.53 -7.06
C ALA A 141 1.09 -7.72 -7.82
N PHE A 142 -0.20 -7.85 -7.49
CA PHE A 142 -1.28 -7.06 -8.09
C PHE A 142 -1.20 -5.58 -7.76
N ARG A 143 -0.53 -5.20 -6.69
CA ARG A 143 -0.30 -3.80 -6.35
C ARG A 143 0.58 -3.08 -7.39
N GLU A 144 1.51 -3.79 -8.00
CA GLU A 144 2.42 -3.24 -9.02
C GLU A 144 1.79 -3.18 -10.42
N THR A 145 0.79 -4.05 -10.68
CA THR A 145 0.25 -4.26 -12.04
C THR A 145 -1.20 -3.83 -12.23
N GLU A 146 -1.87 -3.28 -11.21
CA GLU A 146 -3.32 -3.15 -11.13
C GLU A 146 -4.06 -4.50 -11.15
N VAL A 147 -5.24 -4.57 -10.51
CA VAL A 147 -5.94 -5.85 -10.28
C VAL A 147 -6.34 -6.56 -11.57
N ILE A 148 -6.95 -5.83 -12.51
CA ILE A 148 -7.51 -6.43 -13.73
C ILE A 148 -6.38 -6.97 -14.62
N TRP A 149 -5.39 -6.15 -14.89
CA TRP A 149 -4.23 -6.54 -15.68
C TRP A 149 -3.40 -7.59 -14.97
N GLY A 150 -3.25 -7.47 -13.64
CA GLY A 150 -2.55 -8.45 -12.81
C GLY A 150 -3.21 -9.83 -12.85
N VAL A 151 -4.53 -9.93 -12.73
CA VAL A 151 -5.28 -11.20 -12.82
C VAL A 151 -5.15 -11.83 -14.21
N LEU A 152 -5.31 -11.03 -15.28
CA LEU A 152 -5.15 -11.51 -16.66
C LEU A 152 -3.75 -12.02 -16.92
N LEU A 153 -2.74 -11.21 -16.57
CA LEU A 153 -1.33 -11.55 -16.75
C LEU A 153 -0.96 -12.79 -15.94
N PHE A 154 -1.36 -12.84 -14.67
CA PHE A 154 -1.15 -13.99 -13.78
C PHE A 154 -1.75 -15.26 -14.36
N THR A 155 -3.02 -15.22 -14.78
CA THR A 155 -3.70 -16.39 -15.35
C THR A 155 -3.04 -16.84 -16.63
N PHE A 156 -2.69 -15.93 -17.51
CA PHE A 156 -2.03 -16.20 -18.78
C PHE A 156 -0.65 -16.85 -18.59
N ILE A 157 0.21 -16.23 -17.77
CA ILE A 157 1.56 -16.74 -17.50
C ILE A 157 1.49 -18.08 -16.78
N THR A 158 0.57 -18.25 -15.83
CA THR A 158 0.39 -19.50 -15.10
C THR A 158 -0.07 -20.62 -16.04
N ALA A 159 -1.02 -20.35 -16.93
CA ALA A 159 -1.51 -21.34 -17.91
C ALA A 159 -0.39 -21.79 -18.86
N ILE A 160 0.41 -20.86 -19.39
CA ILE A 160 1.55 -21.18 -20.25
C ILE A 160 2.63 -21.93 -19.45
N GLY A 161 2.95 -21.44 -18.24
CA GLY A 161 3.94 -22.10 -17.37
C GLY A 161 3.57 -23.53 -17.01
N LEU A 162 2.29 -23.80 -16.72
CA LEU A 162 1.79 -25.16 -16.50
C LEU A 162 1.88 -26.02 -17.77
N SER A 163 1.59 -25.46 -18.94
CA SER A 163 1.73 -26.17 -20.21
C SER A 163 3.18 -26.57 -20.49
N VAL A 164 4.12 -25.63 -20.30
CA VAL A 164 5.56 -25.89 -20.42
C VAL A 164 6.00 -26.94 -19.42
N ARG A 165 5.56 -26.84 -18.19
CA ARG A 165 5.90 -27.85 -17.16
C ARG A 165 5.36 -29.23 -17.50
N GLY A 166 4.11 -29.34 -17.96
CA GLY A 166 3.53 -30.59 -18.42
C GLY A 166 4.34 -31.25 -19.54
N TYR A 167 4.87 -30.43 -20.48
CA TYR A 167 5.80 -30.93 -21.50
C TYR A 167 7.12 -31.42 -20.90
N LEU A 168 7.70 -30.67 -19.95
CA LEU A 168 8.96 -31.04 -19.28
C LEU A 168 8.84 -32.32 -18.43
N GLU A 169 7.65 -32.65 -17.97
CA GLU A 169 7.39 -33.86 -17.20
C GLU A 169 7.63 -35.12 -18.04
N HIS A 170 7.30 -35.10 -19.33
CA HIS A 170 7.58 -36.17 -20.27
C HIS A 170 9.08 -36.43 -20.45
N LEU A 171 9.92 -35.42 -20.22
CA LEU A 171 11.38 -35.52 -20.32
C LEU A 171 12.04 -36.16 -19.09
N LYS A 172 11.25 -36.56 -18.06
CA LYS A 172 11.73 -37.19 -16.80
C LYS A 172 12.90 -36.42 -16.14
N LEU A 173 12.88 -35.10 -16.19
CA LEU A 173 13.92 -34.27 -15.62
C LEU A 173 13.81 -34.23 -14.07
N GLN A 174 14.96 -34.04 -13.42
CA GLN A 174 15.01 -33.84 -11.98
C GLN A 174 14.22 -32.55 -11.60
N LEU A 175 13.60 -32.54 -10.40
CA LEU A 175 12.75 -31.47 -9.92
C LEU A 175 13.45 -30.09 -10.00
N LEU A 176 14.71 -30.00 -9.57
CA LEU A 176 15.48 -28.75 -9.60
C LEU A 176 15.72 -28.23 -11.02
N ALA A 177 16.07 -29.09 -11.95
CA ALA A 177 16.26 -28.71 -13.35
C ALA A 177 14.96 -28.24 -13.98
N ARG A 178 13.85 -28.96 -13.74
CA ARG A 178 12.51 -28.58 -14.21
C ARG A 178 12.10 -27.20 -13.70
N LEU A 179 12.32 -26.93 -12.41
CA LEU A 179 12.01 -25.65 -11.78
C LEU A 179 12.82 -24.49 -12.41
N SER A 180 14.12 -24.72 -12.62
CA SER A 180 15.00 -23.72 -13.25
C SER A 180 14.60 -23.40 -14.68
N ILE A 181 14.17 -24.39 -15.46
CA ILE A 181 13.69 -24.21 -16.83
C ILE A 181 12.37 -23.41 -16.83
N VAL A 182 11.42 -23.75 -15.95
CA VAL A 182 10.15 -23.02 -15.82
C VAL A 182 10.42 -21.57 -15.41
N LEU A 183 11.32 -21.32 -14.44
CA LEU A 183 11.72 -19.96 -14.06
C LEU A 183 12.27 -19.18 -15.25
N THR A 184 13.23 -19.76 -15.97
CA THR A 184 13.83 -19.13 -17.14
C THR A 184 12.78 -18.80 -18.20
N PHE A 185 11.84 -19.72 -18.44
CA PHE A 185 10.76 -19.52 -19.40
C PHE A 185 9.81 -18.40 -18.96
N VAL A 186 9.45 -18.33 -17.68
CA VAL A 186 8.62 -17.24 -17.12
C VAL A 186 9.33 -15.90 -17.29
N VAL A 187 10.64 -15.84 -17.04
CA VAL A 187 11.44 -14.61 -17.23
C VAL A 187 11.39 -14.16 -18.70
N ILE A 188 11.63 -15.08 -19.63
CA ILE A 188 11.58 -14.79 -21.07
C ILE A 188 10.18 -14.32 -21.48
N LEU A 189 9.14 -14.97 -21.00
CA LEU A 189 7.75 -14.63 -21.29
C LEU A 189 7.40 -13.25 -20.77
N MET A 190 7.79 -12.92 -19.54
CA MET A 190 7.57 -11.58 -18.97
C MET A 190 8.33 -10.49 -19.73
N ALA A 191 9.58 -10.75 -20.13
CA ALA A 191 10.35 -9.83 -20.95
C ALA A 191 9.68 -9.58 -22.31
N LEU A 192 9.16 -10.66 -22.95
CA LEU A 192 8.43 -10.56 -24.20
C LEU A 192 7.14 -9.74 -24.05
N ILE A 193 6.35 -10.00 -23.01
CA ILE A 193 5.11 -9.27 -22.72
C ILE A 193 5.42 -7.77 -22.47
N SER A 194 6.48 -7.49 -21.72
CA SER A 194 6.91 -6.10 -21.45
C SER A 194 7.32 -5.39 -22.75
N LEU A 195 8.06 -6.06 -23.63
CA LEU A 195 8.49 -5.49 -24.93
C LEU A 195 7.28 -5.22 -25.83
N VAL A 196 6.34 -6.17 -25.91
CA VAL A 196 5.11 -6.01 -26.70
C VAL A 196 4.23 -4.92 -26.12
N GLY A 197 4.07 -4.86 -24.80
CA GLY A 197 3.32 -3.81 -24.11
C GLY A 197 3.88 -2.42 -24.40
N TYR A 198 5.21 -2.27 -24.34
CA TYR A 198 5.88 -1.02 -24.69
C TYR A 198 5.62 -0.57 -26.15
N LYS A 199 5.71 -1.51 -27.11
CA LYS A 199 5.43 -1.22 -28.52
C LYS A 199 3.96 -0.87 -28.80
N LEU A 200 3.02 -1.40 -28.02
CA LEU A 200 1.59 -1.12 -28.12
C LEU A 200 1.18 0.18 -27.38
N GLY A 201 2.12 0.89 -26.75
CA GLY A 201 1.84 2.11 -26.01
C GLY A 201 1.10 1.87 -24.69
N LEU A 202 1.04 0.64 -24.20
CA LEU A 202 0.48 0.26 -22.91
C LEU A 202 1.51 0.59 -21.81
N SER A 203 1.74 1.88 -21.57
CA SER A 203 2.73 2.36 -20.59
C SER A 203 2.29 2.18 -19.13
N THR A 204 1.04 1.83 -18.89
CA THR A 204 0.44 1.70 -17.58
C THR A 204 0.38 0.23 -17.17
N GLY A 205 1.21 -0.17 -16.22
CA GLY A 205 1.00 -1.37 -15.42
C GLY A 205 1.87 -2.59 -15.71
N LEU A 206 2.72 -2.58 -16.73
CA LEU A 206 3.69 -3.67 -16.98
C LEU A 206 5.05 -3.37 -16.32
N SER A 207 5.02 -2.87 -15.09
CA SER A 207 6.23 -2.80 -14.28
C SER A 207 6.70 -4.22 -13.98
N VAL A 208 7.68 -4.68 -14.74
CA VAL A 208 8.32 -6.00 -14.55
C VAL A 208 9.17 -5.90 -13.29
N ALA A 209 8.54 -6.09 -12.14
CA ALA A 209 9.26 -6.20 -10.89
C ALA A 209 9.79 -7.63 -10.72
N LEU A 210 11.00 -7.77 -10.21
CA LEU A 210 11.60 -9.08 -9.87
C LEU A 210 10.69 -9.91 -8.95
N PHE A 211 9.94 -9.25 -8.08
CA PHE A 211 9.09 -9.88 -7.08
C PHE A 211 7.92 -10.69 -7.69
N PRO A 212 7.11 -10.18 -8.64
CA PRO A 212 6.07 -10.96 -9.30
C PRO A 212 6.59 -12.20 -10.02
N MET A 213 7.79 -12.12 -10.59
CA MET A 213 8.43 -13.22 -11.33
C MET A 213 8.68 -14.45 -10.47
N VAL A 214 9.29 -14.26 -9.30
CA VAL A 214 9.57 -15.33 -8.34
C VAL A 214 8.28 -15.93 -7.81
N ILE A 215 7.28 -15.10 -7.51
CA ILE A 215 5.97 -15.55 -7.02
C ILE A 215 5.27 -16.40 -8.05
N LEU A 216 5.22 -15.96 -9.32
CA LEU A 216 4.61 -16.71 -10.41
C LEU A 216 5.24 -18.10 -10.57
N THR A 217 6.56 -18.18 -10.54
CA THR A 217 7.26 -19.45 -10.65
C THR A 217 6.93 -20.39 -9.49
N MET A 218 6.93 -19.89 -8.25
CA MET A 218 6.52 -20.66 -7.08
C MET A 218 5.06 -21.13 -7.15
N VAL A 219 4.18 -20.29 -7.70
CA VAL A 219 2.76 -20.65 -7.88
C VAL A 219 2.59 -21.75 -8.90
N ILE A 220 3.26 -21.65 -10.05
CA ILE A 220 3.25 -22.68 -11.11
C ILE A 220 3.72 -24.01 -10.55
N GLU A 221 4.79 -24.01 -9.78
CA GLU A 221 5.29 -25.21 -9.12
C GLU A 221 4.27 -25.82 -8.17
N ARG A 222 3.70 -25.01 -7.27
CA ARG A 222 2.70 -25.47 -6.29
C ARG A 222 1.43 -26.02 -6.94
N ILE A 223 0.90 -25.34 -7.96
CA ILE A 223 -0.26 -25.81 -8.72
C ILE A 223 0.04 -27.16 -9.33
N SER A 224 1.22 -27.32 -9.86
CA SER A 224 1.66 -28.54 -10.51
C SER A 224 1.83 -29.70 -9.54
N ILE A 225 2.37 -29.47 -8.33
CA ILE A 225 2.43 -30.50 -7.27
C ILE A 225 1.01 -30.95 -6.91
N VAL A 226 0.08 -30.00 -6.70
CA VAL A 226 -1.33 -30.35 -6.42
C VAL A 226 -1.96 -31.12 -7.58
N TRP A 227 -1.58 -30.80 -8.82
CA TRP A 227 -2.04 -31.53 -10.01
C TRP A 227 -1.58 -32.98 -10.00
N GLU A 228 -0.31 -33.23 -9.67
CA GLU A 228 0.26 -34.59 -9.57
C GLU A 228 -0.39 -35.38 -8.41
N GLU A 229 -0.65 -34.74 -7.26
CA GLU A 229 -1.17 -35.39 -6.06
C GLU A 229 -2.68 -35.65 -6.10
N ARG A 230 -3.46 -34.71 -6.61
CA ARG A 230 -4.94 -34.67 -6.46
C ARG A 230 -5.69 -34.62 -7.79
N GLY A 231 -4.97 -34.57 -8.91
CA GLY A 231 -5.53 -34.47 -10.25
C GLY A 231 -5.94 -33.05 -10.66
N GLY A 232 -6.16 -32.86 -11.97
CA GLY A 232 -6.37 -31.52 -12.57
C GLY A 232 -7.58 -30.77 -12.08
N GLY A 233 -8.70 -31.46 -11.83
CA GLY A 233 -9.93 -30.80 -11.35
C GLY A 233 -9.78 -30.19 -9.96
N GLN A 234 -9.09 -30.85 -9.04
CA GLN A 234 -8.84 -30.32 -7.70
C GLN A 234 -7.81 -29.22 -7.75
N SER A 235 -6.76 -29.36 -8.55
CA SER A 235 -5.74 -28.35 -8.76
C SER A 235 -6.35 -27.04 -9.27
N LEU A 236 -7.27 -27.12 -10.24
CA LEU A 236 -7.96 -25.93 -10.76
C LEU A 236 -8.82 -25.24 -9.69
N LYS A 237 -9.54 -26.01 -8.87
CA LYS A 237 -10.32 -25.43 -7.74
C LYS A 237 -9.43 -24.69 -6.77
N VAL A 238 -8.30 -25.27 -6.39
CA VAL A 238 -7.33 -24.65 -5.48
C VAL A 238 -6.69 -23.41 -6.10
N ALA A 239 -6.38 -23.42 -7.40
CA ALA A 239 -5.84 -22.28 -8.13
C ALA A 239 -6.84 -21.12 -8.17
N ILE A 240 -8.11 -21.40 -8.53
CA ILE A 240 -9.19 -20.38 -8.53
C ILE A 240 -9.42 -19.84 -7.11
N GLY A 241 -9.49 -20.70 -6.10
CA GLY A 241 -9.63 -20.29 -4.71
C GLY A 241 -8.48 -19.39 -4.25
N THR A 242 -7.25 -19.70 -4.68
CA THR A 242 -6.07 -18.86 -4.40
C THR A 242 -6.17 -17.50 -5.08
N LEU A 243 -6.63 -17.45 -6.32
CA LEU A 243 -6.79 -16.19 -7.06
C LEU A 243 -7.87 -15.31 -6.44
N ILE A 244 -9.02 -15.87 -6.08
CA ILE A 244 -10.09 -15.15 -5.39
C ILE A 244 -9.58 -14.59 -4.06
N ALA A 245 -8.90 -15.42 -3.25
CA ALA A 245 -8.32 -14.98 -2.00
C ALA A 245 -7.28 -13.86 -2.20
N ALA A 246 -6.46 -13.94 -3.26
CA ALA A 246 -5.49 -12.91 -3.60
C ALA A 246 -6.15 -11.56 -3.97
N VAL A 247 -7.21 -11.60 -4.77
CA VAL A 247 -7.97 -10.39 -5.11
C VAL A 247 -8.60 -9.76 -3.87
N LEU A 248 -9.21 -10.57 -3.00
CA LEU A 248 -9.78 -10.08 -1.74
C LEU A 248 -8.70 -9.48 -0.81
N CYS A 249 -7.55 -10.14 -0.71
CA CYS A 249 -6.39 -9.60 0.03
C CYS A 249 -5.92 -8.28 -0.56
N HIS A 250 -5.82 -8.18 -1.87
CA HIS A 250 -5.41 -6.95 -2.54
C HIS A 250 -6.37 -5.80 -2.22
N LEU A 251 -7.69 -6.01 -2.36
CA LEU A 251 -8.70 -5.01 -2.04
C LEU A 251 -8.60 -4.52 -0.59
N LEU A 252 -8.35 -5.46 0.35
CA LEU A 252 -8.16 -5.12 1.75
C LEU A 252 -6.86 -4.35 1.99
N MET A 253 -5.77 -4.75 1.33
CA MET A 253 -4.44 -4.13 1.49
C MET A 253 -4.33 -2.73 0.87
N VAL A 254 -5.19 -2.40 -0.10
CA VAL A 254 -5.25 -1.07 -0.74
C VAL A 254 -6.25 -0.15 -0.04
N TRP A 255 -7.09 -0.67 0.85
CA TRP A 255 -8.10 0.11 1.56
C TRP A 255 -7.43 1.12 2.52
N GLN A 256 -7.41 2.39 2.10
CA GLN A 256 -6.66 3.46 2.76
C GLN A 256 -6.97 3.63 4.28
N PRO A 257 -8.24 3.59 4.73
CA PRO A 257 -8.54 3.71 6.17
C PRO A 257 -7.87 2.62 7.00
N LEU A 258 -7.83 1.37 6.49
CA LEU A 258 -7.21 0.25 7.18
C LEU A 258 -5.67 0.36 7.19
N VAL A 259 -5.09 0.73 6.05
CA VAL A 259 -3.63 0.97 5.94
C VAL A 259 -3.19 2.04 6.94
N TYR A 260 -3.96 3.14 7.00
CA TYR A 260 -3.70 4.23 7.92
C TYR A 260 -3.82 3.78 9.38
N PHE A 261 -4.88 3.05 9.73
CA PHE A 261 -5.11 2.55 11.08
C PHE A 261 -3.98 1.62 11.56
N VAL A 262 -3.57 0.64 10.73
CA VAL A 262 -2.52 -0.31 11.08
C VAL A 262 -1.15 0.37 11.18
N PHE A 263 -0.88 1.35 10.31
CA PHE A 263 0.38 2.10 10.34
C PHE A 263 0.48 3.03 11.55
N THR A 264 -0.62 3.67 11.93
CA THR A 264 -0.68 4.59 13.07
C THR A 264 -0.59 3.86 14.41
N PHE A 265 -1.18 2.66 14.47
CA PHE A 265 -1.22 1.85 15.69
C PHE A 265 -0.53 0.48 15.48
N PRO A 266 0.81 0.41 15.47
CA PRO A 266 1.54 -0.85 15.23
C PRO A 266 1.18 -1.96 16.23
N GLY A 267 0.73 -1.60 17.43
CA GLY A 267 0.22 -2.54 18.44
C GLY A 267 -0.95 -3.41 17.97
N VAL A 268 -1.68 -2.97 16.93
CA VAL A 268 -2.73 -3.78 16.29
C VAL A 268 -2.18 -5.09 15.73
N LEU A 269 -0.91 -5.14 15.30
CA LEU A 269 -0.28 -6.37 14.82
C LEU A 269 -0.22 -7.45 15.91
N LEU A 270 -0.06 -7.08 17.18
CA LEU A 270 -0.11 -8.02 18.30
C LEU A 270 -1.52 -8.56 18.51
N VAL A 271 -2.53 -7.71 18.34
CA VAL A 271 -3.94 -8.13 18.40
C VAL A 271 -4.25 -9.09 17.24
N LEU A 272 -3.76 -8.78 16.02
CA LEU A 272 -3.90 -9.69 14.88
C LEU A 272 -3.23 -11.05 15.14
N ALA A 273 -2.03 -11.06 15.73
CA ALA A 273 -1.35 -12.29 16.12
C ALA A 273 -2.16 -13.09 17.15
N ALA A 274 -2.73 -12.44 18.16
CA ALA A 274 -3.60 -13.09 19.14
C ALA A 274 -4.86 -13.69 18.47
N VAL A 275 -5.50 -12.96 17.55
CA VAL A 275 -6.63 -13.46 16.76
C VAL A 275 -6.24 -14.67 15.92
N MET A 276 -5.05 -14.66 15.28
CA MET A 276 -4.55 -15.80 14.51
C MET A 276 -4.33 -17.04 15.41
N VAL A 277 -3.84 -16.86 16.63
CA VAL A 277 -3.71 -17.96 17.61
C VAL A 277 -5.08 -18.52 17.97
N LEU A 278 -6.06 -17.67 18.26
CA LEU A 278 -7.44 -18.11 18.54
C LEU A 278 -8.05 -18.86 17.36
N MET A 279 -7.84 -18.37 16.14
CA MET A 279 -8.29 -19.04 14.93
C MET A 279 -7.61 -20.39 14.70
N GLY A 280 -6.34 -20.54 15.15
CA GLY A 280 -5.64 -21.81 15.11
C GLY A 280 -6.26 -22.90 16.02
N HIS A 281 -6.97 -22.51 17.06
CA HIS A 281 -7.71 -23.42 17.95
C HIS A 281 -9.16 -23.67 17.50
N TYR A 282 -9.62 -22.96 16.46
CA TYR A 282 -10.98 -23.10 15.96
C TYR A 282 -11.19 -24.48 15.32
N ARG A 283 -12.08 -25.28 15.91
CA ARG A 283 -12.50 -26.62 15.42
C ARG A 283 -13.98 -26.64 15.01
N GLY A 284 -14.58 -25.47 14.74
CA GLY A 284 -15.98 -25.35 14.36
C GLY A 284 -16.26 -25.83 12.94
N TYR A 285 -17.55 -25.95 12.60
CA TYR A 285 -18.00 -26.34 11.26
C TYR A 285 -17.66 -25.25 10.25
N ARG A 286 -17.20 -25.64 9.08
CA ARG A 286 -16.96 -24.74 7.96
C ARG A 286 -18.27 -24.35 7.28
N LEU A 287 -18.41 -23.11 6.82
CA LEU A 287 -19.62 -22.67 6.12
C LEU A 287 -19.95 -23.53 4.87
N ALA A 288 -18.92 -23.99 4.18
CA ALA A 288 -19.09 -24.91 3.03
C ALA A 288 -19.71 -26.26 3.47
N GLU A 289 -19.40 -26.75 4.66
CA GLU A 289 -19.96 -27.98 5.21
C GLU A 289 -21.43 -27.77 5.63
N LEU A 290 -21.73 -26.64 6.27
CA LEU A 290 -23.12 -26.29 6.65
C LEU A 290 -24.04 -26.20 5.45
N MET A 291 -23.57 -25.60 4.32
CA MET A 291 -24.35 -25.56 3.07
C MET A 291 -24.60 -26.97 2.51
N ARG A 292 -23.59 -27.86 2.59
CA ARG A 292 -23.71 -29.23 2.13
C ARG A 292 -24.67 -30.07 2.98
N PHE A 293 -24.67 -29.88 4.31
CA PHE A 293 -25.58 -30.59 5.21
C PHE A 293 -27.01 -30.07 5.11
N ARG A 294 -27.25 -28.81 4.80
CA ARG A 294 -28.58 -28.24 4.58
C ARG A 294 -29.30 -28.91 3.40
N ALA A 295 -28.57 -29.21 2.33
CA ALA A 295 -29.14 -29.94 1.20
C ALA A 295 -29.60 -31.36 1.56
N MET A 296 -28.94 -32.01 2.52
CA MET A 296 -29.32 -33.36 2.99
C MET A 296 -30.54 -33.34 3.94
N THR A 297 -30.76 -32.27 4.71
CA THR A 297 -31.94 -32.14 5.59
C THR A 297 -33.20 -31.82 4.80
N ASP A 298 -33.11 -31.15 3.65
CA ASP A 298 -34.25 -30.86 2.79
C ASP A 298 -34.72 -32.09 1.97
N GLU A 299 -33.82 -33.07 1.74
CA GLU A 299 -34.21 -34.34 1.08
C GLU A 299 -34.77 -35.40 2.04
N GLY A 300 -34.47 -35.30 3.35
CA GLY A 300 -34.96 -36.22 4.38
C GLY A 300 -36.38 -35.90 4.91
N GLY A 301 -36.98 -34.83 4.45
CA GLY A 301 -38.32 -34.35 4.86
C GLY A 301 -39.45 -34.61 3.84
N ARG A 302 -39.23 -35.47 2.82
CA ARG A 302 -40.25 -35.91 1.87
C ARG A 302 -40.58 -37.37 2.02
#